data_5eec1f59119b65f5073a2a69267a73fd
#
_entry.id   5eec1f59119b65f5073a2a69267a73fd
#
_cell.length_a   1.000
_cell.length_b   1.000
_cell.length_c   1.000
_cell.angle_alpha   90.00
_cell.angle_beta   90.00
_cell.angle_gamma   90.00
#
_symmetry.space_group_name_H-M   'P 1'
#
loop_
_entity.id
_entity.type
_entity.pdbx_description
1 polymer ?
#
loop_
_entity_poly.entity_id
_entity_poly.type
_entity_poly.pdbx_seq_one_letter_code
_entity_poly.pdbx_strand_id
1 'polypeptide(L)'
;MNIGAIIAATVLVAAVGLFIGVFLGVAGKKFAVEVDEKEVAVREALPGNNCGGCGYPGCDGLAAAIAKGEAPVNGCPVGGEPVGKVIAAIMGQEVVETARQVAYVKCAGTCEKTKDNYEYTGVEDCEMMAFIPGGGAKSCTYGCLGFGSCVKACPFGAIDVVNGVAVVDKEACKACGKCVAKCPKHLIELVPYEQTTFVQCSSHAKGKAVTSACEVGCIGCKKCEKACPNGAITVDNFCAHIDYSKCTNCGACKEVCPRHIIQ
;
A
#
# COMPACT_ATOMS: atom_id res chain seq x y z
N MET A 1 -61.43 35.46 2.71
CA MET A 1 -60.73 34.20 2.47
C MET A 1 -61.63 33.28 1.68
N ASN A 2 -61.13 32.77 0.54
CA ASN A 2 -61.97 31.93 -0.33
C ASN A 2 -61.81 30.45 0.10
N ILE A 3 -62.78 30.02 0.94
CA ILE A 3 -62.74 28.65 1.55
C ILE A 3 -62.67 27.57 0.48
N GLY A 4 -63.30 27.77 -0.68
CA GLY A 4 -63.23 26.82 -1.80
C GLY A 4 -61.81 26.67 -2.38
N ALA A 5 -61.06 27.76 -2.45
CA ALA A 5 -59.64 27.69 -2.90
C ALA A 5 -58.74 26.96 -1.91
N ILE A 6 -59.02 27.12 -0.62
CA ILE A 6 -58.23 26.39 0.43
C ILE A 6 -58.50 24.87 0.35
N ILE A 7 -59.75 24.48 0.22
CA ILE A 7 -60.14 23.07 0.09
C ILE A 7 -59.51 22.46 -1.17
N ALA A 8 -59.62 23.17 -2.31
CA ALA A 8 -59.04 22.68 -3.57
C ALA A 8 -57.51 22.50 -3.48
N ALA A 9 -56.79 23.45 -2.87
CA ALA A 9 -55.35 23.35 -2.66
C ALA A 9 -54.98 22.17 -1.73
N THR A 10 -55.75 21.98 -0.64
CA THR A 10 -55.48 20.86 0.30
C THR A 10 -55.68 19.49 -0.35
N VAL A 11 -56.78 19.35 -1.15
CA VAL A 11 -57.04 18.11 -1.87
C VAL A 11 -55.99 17.83 -2.91
N LEU A 12 -55.51 18.84 -3.63
CA LEU A 12 -54.46 18.70 -4.63
C LEU A 12 -53.12 18.26 -3.99
N VAL A 13 -52.71 18.86 -2.88
CA VAL A 13 -51.50 18.49 -2.16
C VAL A 13 -51.61 17.07 -1.60
N ALA A 14 -52.77 16.71 -1.04
CA ALA A 14 -53.01 15.36 -0.52
C ALA A 14 -52.96 14.30 -1.65
N ALA A 15 -53.55 14.59 -2.81
CA ALA A 15 -53.52 13.68 -3.96
C ALA A 15 -52.11 13.48 -4.51
N VAL A 16 -51.31 14.55 -4.60
CA VAL A 16 -49.90 14.48 -5.02
C VAL A 16 -49.06 13.70 -4.00
N GLY A 17 -49.27 13.96 -2.71
CA GLY A 17 -48.55 13.23 -1.65
C GLY A 17 -48.85 11.73 -1.65
N LEU A 18 -50.12 11.36 -1.85
CA LEU A 18 -50.58 9.98 -1.95
C LEU A 18 -49.99 9.29 -3.19
N PHE A 19 -50.00 9.98 -4.34
CA PHE A 19 -49.40 9.46 -5.58
C PHE A 19 -47.90 9.20 -5.41
N ILE A 20 -47.12 10.15 -4.87
CA ILE A 20 -45.72 10.02 -4.62
C ILE A 20 -45.44 8.87 -3.62
N GLY A 21 -46.19 8.80 -2.54
CA GLY A 21 -46.05 7.74 -1.53
C GLY A 21 -46.28 6.34 -2.09
N VAL A 22 -47.37 6.16 -2.87
CA VAL A 22 -47.64 4.87 -3.54
C VAL A 22 -46.56 4.55 -4.58
N PHE A 23 -46.18 5.53 -5.40
CA PHE A 23 -45.15 5.34 -6.42
C PHE A 23 -43.79 4.92 -5.79
N LEU A 24 -43.33 5.63 -4.76
CA LEU A 24 -42.10 5.29 -4.05
C LEU A 24 -42.21 3.94 -3.35
N GLY A 25 -43.36 3.60 -2.77
CA GLY A 25 -43.58 2.28 -2.15
C GLY A 25 -43.49 1.11 -3.15
N VAL A 26 -44.14 1.29 -4.33
CA VAL A 26 -44.06 0.29 -5.41
C VAL A 26 -42.67 0.22 -6.02
N ALA A 27 -42.07 1.38 -6.31
CA ALA A 27 -40.72 1.44 -6.83
C ALA A 27 -39.72 0.82 -5.86
N GLY A 28 -39.80 1.12 -4.56
CA GLY A 28 -38.93 0.55 -3.54
C GLY A 28 -39.01 -0.97 -3.45
N LYS A 29 -40.22 -1.55 -3.61
CA LYS A 29 -40.37 -3.02 -3.66
C LYS A 29 -39.87 -3.62 -4.97
N LYS A 30 -40.13 -2.97 -6.12
CA LYS A 30 -39.77 -3.49 -7.44
C LYS A 30 -38.27 -3.39 -7.72
N PHE A 31 -37.61 -2.37 -7.18
CA PHE A 31 -36.17 -2.13 -7.33
C PHE A 31 -35.39 -2.47 -6.06
N ALA A 32 -35.97 -3.20 -5.10
CA ALA A 32 -35.25 -3.74 -3.97
C ALA A 32 -34.13 -4.65 -4.49
N VAL A 33 -32.90 -4.33 -4.17
CA VAL A 33 -31.75 -5.22 -4.41
C VAL A 33 -31.83 -6.33 -3.37
N GLU A 34 -31.91 -7.57 -3.80
CA GLU A 34 -31.78 -8.70 -2.90
C GLU A 34 -30.35 -8.71 -2.37
N VAL A 35 -30.21 -8.48 -1.09
CA VAL A 35 -28.91 -8.51 -0.41
C VAL A 35 -28.59 -9.97 -0.11
N ASP A 36 -27.48 -10.49 -0.64
CA ASP A 36 -27.03 -11.84 -0.34
C ASP A 36 -26.61 -11.90 1.14
N GLU A 37 -27.23 -12.80 1.91
CA GLU A 37 -26.92 -12.99 3.33
C GLU A 37 -25.42 -13.30 3.55
N LYS A 38 -24.79 -14.00 2.61
CA LYS A 38 -23.34 -14.27 2.65
C LYS A 38 -22.51 -13.00 2.47
N GLU A 39 -22.95 -12.08 1.57
CA GLU A 39 -22.27 -10.80 1.37
C GLU A 39 -22.29 -9.98 2.67
N VAL A 40 -23.43 -9.92 3.36
CA VAL A 40 -23.55 -9.22 4.64
C VAL A 40 -22.65 -9.83 5.70
N ALA A 41 -22.67 -11.16 5.85
CA ALA A 41 -21.85 -11.85 6.84
C ALA A 41 -20.35 -11.67 6.57
N VAL A 42 -19.93 -11.74 5.31
CA VAL A 42 -18.53 -11.48 4.90
C VAL A 42 -18.18 -10.02 5.19
N ARG A 43 -19.09 -9.07 4.91
CA ARG A 43 -18.87 -7.64 5.17
C ARG A 43 -18.66 -7.34 6.66
N GLU A 44 -19.42 -8.00 7.53
CA GLU A 44 -19.29 -7.86 9.00
C GLU A 44 -17.98 -8.44 9.51
N ALA A 45 -17.49 -9.53 8.90
CA ALA A 45 -16.21 -10.13 9.24
C ALA A 45 -15.00 -9.28 8.80
N LEU A 46 -15.15 -8.42 7.79
CA LEU A 46 -14.08 -7.57 7.29
C LEU A 46 -13.79 -6.39 8.25
N PRO A 47 -12.52 -5.89 8.33
CA PRO A 47 -12.10 -4.85 9.29
C PRO A 47 -12.78 -3.49 9.11
N GLY A 48 -13.48 -3.22 8.02
CA GLY A 48 -14.20 -1.98 7.78
C GLY A 48 -13.36 -0.76 7.41
N ASN A 49 -12.05 -0.90 7.26
CA ASN A 49 -11.13 0.22 7.01
C ASN A 49 -11.26 0.87 5.62
N ASN A 50 -11.95 0.22 4.69
CA ASN A 50 -12.16 0.69 3.31
C ASN A 50 -10.86 1.18 2.63
N CYS A 51 -9.74 0.55 2.94
CA CYS A 51 -8.41 1.00 2.53
C CYS A 51 -8.09 0.76 1.05
N GLY A 52 -8.82 -0.13 0.37
CA GLY A 52 -8.57 -0.50 -1.03
C GLY A 52 -7.31 -1.34 -1.25
N GLY A 53 -6.60 -1.77 -0.20
CA GLY A 53 -5.38 -2.58 -0.31
C GLY A 53 -5.57 -3.97 -0.92
N CYS A 54 -6.79 -4.45 -0.96
CA CYS A 54 -7.19 -5.68 -1.66
C CYS A 54 -7.47 -5.49 -3.16
N GLY A 55 -7.38 -4.26 -3.68
CA GLY A 55 -7.70 -3.92 -5.08
C GLY A 55 -9.18 -3.65 -5.35
N TYR A 56 -10.05 -3.78 -4.36
CA TYR A 56 -11.48 -3.50 -4.46
C TYR A 56 -11.83 -2.12 -3.88
N PRO A 57 -12.93 -1.48 -4.34
CA PRO A 57 -13.35 -0.17 -3.87
C PRO A 57 -14.01 -0.26 -2.49
N GLY A 58 -13.21 -0.53 -1.46
CA GLY A 58 -13.65 -0.67 -0.07
C GLY A 58 -14.01 -2.11 0.32
N CYS A 59 -14.42 -2.27 1.58
CA CYS A 59 -14.76 -3.58 2.13
C CYS A 59 -16.07 -4.13 1.56
N ASP A 60 -17.00 -3.26 1.16
CA ASP A 60 -18.25 -3.68 0.52
C ASP A 60 -17.99 -4.33 -0.84
N GLY A 61 -17.10 -3.73 -1.67
CA GLY A 61 -16.71 -4.31 -2.96
C GLY A 61 -15.99 -5.65 -2.82
N LEU A 62 -15.14 -5.80 -1.80
CA LEU A 62 -14.48 -7.08 -1.51
C LEU A 62 -15.48 -8.12 -1.01
N ALA A 63 -16.43 -7.75 -0.14
CA ALA A 63 -17.45 -8.67 0.36
C ALA A 63 -18.33 -9.22 -0.76
N ALA A 64 -18.79 -8.34 -1.66
CA ALA A 64 -19.55 -8.74 -2.83
C ALA A 64 -18.76 -9.69 -3.77
N ALA A 65 -17.47 -9.41 -3.98
CA ALA A 65 -16.61 -10.25 -4.82
C ALA A 65 -16.34 -11.63 -4.18
N ILE A 66 -16.15 -11.69 -2.87
CA ILE A 66 -16.00 -12.97 -2.15
C ILE A 66 -17.31 -13.78 -2.19
N ALA A 67 -18.46 -13.15 -1.92
CA ALA A 67 -19.75 -13.82 -1.95
C ALA A 67 -20.05 -14.44 -3.33
N LYS A 68 -19.64 -13.79 -4.42
CA LYS A 68 -19.74 -14.29 -5.79
C LYS A 68 -18.66 -15.30 -6.19
N GLY A 69 -17.64 -15.51 -5.34
CA GLY A 69 -16.49 -16.37 -5.67
C GLY A 69 -15.46 -15.75 -6.62
N GLU A 70 -15.52 -14.44 -6.87
CA GLU A 70 -14.59 -13.69 -7.72
C GLU A 70 -13.30 -13.28 -6.99
N ALA A 71 -13.33 -13.29 -5.65
CA ALA A 71 -12.18 -12.99 -4.81
C ALA A 71 -11.91 -14.12 -3.80
N PRO A 72 -10.64 -14.37 -3.43
CA PRO A 72 -10.30 -15.37 -2.45
C PRO A 72 -10.72 -14.93 -1.04
N VAL A 73 -11.08 -15.90 -0.18
CA VAL A 73 -11.52 -15.66 1.21
C VAL A 73 -10.48 -14.97 2.08
N ASN A 74 -9.20 -15.09 1.75
CA ASN A 74 -8.07 -14.42 2.39
C ASN A 74 -7.63 -13.13 1.66
N GLY A 75 -8.47 -12.56 0.79
CA GLY A 75 -8.16 -11.40 -0.04
C GLY A 75 -7.94 -10.07 0.71
N CYS A 76 -8.23 -10.00 2.03
CA CYS A 76 -8.03 -8.80 2.83
C CYS A 76 -6.65 -8.77 3.50
N PRO A 77 -5.67 -7.94 3.04
CA PRO A 77 -4.34 -7.89 3.65
C PRO A 77 -4.36 -7.32 5.08
N VAL A 78 -5.32 -6.43 5.37
CA VAL A 78 -5.46 -5.80 6.70
C VAL A 78 -6.05 -6.76 7.73
N GLY A 79 -7.03 -7.59 7.31
CA GLY A 79 -7.64 -8.62 8.17
C GLY A 79 -6.71 -9.79 8.41
N GLY A 80 -5.84 -10.10 7.47
CA GLY A 80 -4.90 -11.20 7.55
C GLY A 80 -5.55 -12.56 7.74
N GLU A 81 -4.80 -13.50 8.31
CA GLU A 81 -5.24 -14.87 8.54
C GLU A 81 -6.50 -14.99 9.45
N PRO A 82 -6.62 -14.24 10.57
CA PRO A 82 -7.81 -14.37 11.45
C PRO A 82 -9.12 -14.08 10.71
N VAL A 83 -9.14 -13.01 9.92
CA VAL A 83 -10.33 -12.62 9.13
C VAL A 83 -10.58 -13.61 8.00
N GLY A 84 -9.51 -14.07 7.34
CA GLY A 84 -9.60 -15.09 6.30
C GLY A 84 -10.23 -16.39 6.80
N LYS A 85 -9.91 -16.85 8.02
CA LYS A 85 -10.52 -18.04 8.65
C LYS A 85 -12.02 -17.86 8.89
N VAL A 86 -12.44 -16.69 9.38
CA VAL A 86 -13.86 -16.40 9.61
C VAL A 86 -14.63 -16.39 8.29
N ILE A 87 -14.09 -15.71 7.28
CA ILE A 87 -14.73 -15.63 5.96
C ILE A 87 -14.80 -17.03 5.30
N ALA A 88 -13.74 -17.82 5.42
CA ALA A 88 -13.72 -19.19 4.90
C ALA A 88 -14.81 -20.07 5.53
N ALA A 89 -15.02 -19.95 6.84
CA ALA A 89 -16.10 -20.63 7.53
C ALA A 89 -17.49 -20.20 7.02
N ILE A 90 -17.70 -18.90 6.76
CA ILE A 90 -18.95 -18.38 6.17
C ILE A 90 -19.16 -18.93 4.77
N MET A 91 -18.12 -18.99 3.96
CA MET A 91 -18.18 -19.44 2.56
C MET A 91 -18.10 -20.97 2.40
N GLY A 92 -17.78 -21.72 3.46
CA GLY A 92 -17.59 -23.17 3.40
C GLY A 92 -16.35 -23.59 2.60
N GLN A 93 -15.30 -22.78 2.63
CA GLN A 93 -14.04 -23.00 1.92
C GLN A 93 -12.87 -23.23 2.88
N GLU A 94 -11.83 -23.91 2.41
CA GLU A 94 -10.58 -24.02 3.17
C GLU A 94 -9.73 -22.76 3.03
N VAL A 95 -9.03 -22.39 4.11
CA VAL A 95 -8.12 -21.23 4.12
C VAL A 95 -6.79 -21.62 3.51
N VAL A 96 -6.38 -20.93 2.48
CA VAL A 96 -4.99 -20.97 2.02
C VAL A 96 -4.19 -19.99 2.90
N GLU A 97 -3.26 -20.51 3.68
CA GLU A 97 -2.36 -19.68 4.49
C GLU A 97 -1.55 -18.75 3.61
N THR A 98 -1.65 -17.45 3.85
CA THR A 98 -0.85 -16.45 3.16
C THR A 98 0.13 -15.84 4.16
N ALA A 99 1.42 -15.89 3.85
CA ALA A 99 2.44 -15.30 4.71
C ALA A 99 2.18 -13.80 4.93
N ARG A 100 2.24 -13.37 6.20
CA ARG A 100 2.13 -11.94 6.56
C ARG A 100 3.19 -11.14 5.79
N GLN A 101 2.77 -10.03 5.22
CA GLN A 101 3.67 -9.10 4.53
C GLN A 101 3.76 -7.79 5.31
N VAL A 102 4.83 -7.03 5.03
CA VAL A 102 5.06 -5.68 5.54
C VAL A 102 5.68 -4.82 4.46
N ALA A 103 5.45 -3.51 4.53
CA ALA A 103 6.12 -2.57 3.65
C ALA A 103 7.60 -2.40 4.07
N TYR A 104 8.48 -2.27 3.09
CA TYR A 104 9.90 -2.04 3.30
C TYR A 104 10.40 -0.92 2.37
N VAL A 105 11.27 -0.03 2.88
CA VAL A 105 11.82 1.10 2.13
C VAL A 105 13.24 0.79 1.67
N LYS A 106 13.45 0.72 0.36
CA LYS A 106 14.76 0.42 -0.27
C LYS A 106 15.66 1.64 -0.36
N CYS A 107 15.93 2.28 0.77
CA CYS A 107 16.86 3.39 0.85
C CYS A 107 17.45 3.52 2.26
N ALA A 108 18.79 3.58 2.36
CA ALA A 108 19.53 3.89 3.59
C ALA A 108 20.21 5.27 3.53
N GLY A 109 19.94 6.05 2.48
CA GLY A 109 20.55 7.36 2.24
C GLY A 109 19.93 8.46 3.10
N THR A 110 20.29 8.50 4.39
CA THR A 110 19.92 9.59 5.31
C THR A 110 20.53 10.92 4.90
N CYS A 111 20.10 12.02 5.50
CA CYS A 111 20.68 13.35 5.25
C CYS A 111 22.18 13.40 5.53
N GLU A 112 22.69 12.59 6.47
CA GLU A 112 24.12 12.50 6.80
C GLU A 112 24.93 11.71 5.75
N LYS A 113 24.29 10.74 5.08
CA LYS A 113 24.92 9.80 4.14
C LYS A 113 24.77 10.17 2.68
N THR A 114 23.91 11.14 2.38
CA THR A 114 23.68 11.67 1.01
C THR A 114 24.04 13.13 0.96
N LYS A 115 24.52 13.57 -0.23
CA LYS A 115 24.78 15.00 -0.50
C LYS A 115 23.56 15.62 -1.13
N ASP A 116 23.32 16.88 -0.81
CA ASP A 116 22.38 17.73 -1.52
C ASP A 116 23.10 18.60 -2.54
N ASN A 117 22.50 18.79 -3.71
CA ASN A 117 23.03 19.63 -4.77
C ASN A 117 22.68 21.13 -4.56
N TYR A 118 21.58 21.38 -3.82
CA TYR A 118 21.07 22.71 -3.52
C TYR A 118 20.14 22.65 -2.31
N GLU A 119 19.89 23.77 -1.69
CA GLU A 119 18.87 23.93 -0.66
C GLU A 119 17.51 24.11 -1.32
N TYR A 120 16.55 23.27 -0.95
CA TYR A 120 15.20 23.33 -1.47
C TYR A 120 14.30 24.12 -0.51
N THR A 121 13.70 25.18 -1.04
CA THR A 121 12.68 25.98 -0.36
C THR A 121 11.39 25.92 -1.17
N GLY A 122 10.40 25.17 -0.70
CA GLY A 122 9.14 24.98 -1.43
C GLY A 122 8.20 24.01 -0.73
N VAL A 123 7.23 23.49 -1.47
CA VAL A 123 6.25 22.54 -0.93
C VAL A 123 6.92 21.18 -0.67
N GLU A 124 6.91 20.75 0.59
CA GLU A 124 7.44 19.45 1.01
C GLU A 124 6.46 18.32 0.67
N ASP A 125 6.48 17.92 -0.60
CA ASP A 125 5.70 16.80 -1.12
C ASP A 125 6.51 16.02 -2.15
N CYS A 126 6.58 14.67 -2.00
CA CYS A 126 7.40 13.84 -2.87
C CYS A 126 6.90 13.83 -4.33
N GLU A 127 5.60 13.94 -4.56
CA GLU A 127 5.03 13.92 -5.92
C GLU A 127 5.36 15.22 -6.67
N MET A 128 5.36 16.35 -5.95
CA MET A 128 5.71 17.65 -6.53
C MET A 128 7.17 17.72 -6.99
N MET A 129 8.03 16.86 -6.43
CA MET A 129 9.43 16.79 -6.83
C MET A 129 9.63 16.30 -8.27
N ALA A 130 8.65 15.66 -8.89
CA ALA A 130 8.73 15.29 -10.30
C ALA A 130 8.86 16.52 -11.23
N PHE A 131 8.40 17.68 -10.79
CA PHE A 131 8.47 18.96 -11.54
C PHE A 131 9.72 19.78 -11.25
N ILE A 132 10.56 19.34 -10.32
CA ILE A 132 11.77 20.03 -9.91
C ILE A 132 12.99 19.45 -10.65
N PRO A 133 13.95 20.28 -11.09
CA PRO A 133 15.16 19.81 -11.74
C PRO A 133 15.90 18.75 -10.93
N GLY A 134 16.26 17.64 -11.55
CA GLY A 134 16.90 16.51 -10.87
C GLY A 134 15.96 15.64 -9.99
N GLY A 135 14.67 16.00 -9.90
CA GLY A 135 13.68 15.27 -9.11
C GLY A 135 13.88 15.39 -7.59
N GLY A 136 14.46 16.51 -7.14
CA GLY A 136 14.71 16.84 -5.73
C GLY A 136 16.15 17.28 -5.46
N ALA A 137 16.41 17.83 -4.26
CA ALA A 137 17.69 18.40 -3.86
C ALA A 137 18.82 17.36 -3.72
N LYS A 138 18.49 16.13 -3.34
CA LYS A 138 19.49 15.07 -3.12
C LYS A 138 20.25 14.72 -4.41
N SER A 139 21.56 14.59 -4.32
CA SER A 139 22.44 14.14 -5.43
C SER A 139 22.06 12.73 -5.93
N CYS A 140 21.49 11.89 -5.08
CA CYS A 140 20.94 10.60 -5.47
C CYS A 140 19.52 10.76 -6.01
N THR A 141 19.37 10.72 -7.34
CA THR A 141 18.06 10.85 -8.01
C THR A 141 17.11 9.68 -7.76
N TYR A 142 17.61 8.56 -7.26
CA TYR A 142 16.85 7.35 -6.94
C TYR A 142 16.43 7.27 -5.47
N GLY A 143 17.03 8.09 -4.59
CA GLY A 143 16.85 8.00 -3.14
C GLY A 143 15.53 8.54 -2.63
N CYS A 144 15.24 8.26 -1.36
CA CYS A 144 14.10 8.81 -0.65
C CYS A 144 14.24 10.32 -0.51
N LEU A 145 13.17 11.05 -0.83
CA LEU A 145 13.13 12.51 -0.77
C LEU A 145 12.92 13.05 0.66
N GLY A 146 12.32 12.23 1.54
CA GLY A 146 12.14 12.59 2.94
C GLY A 146 10.93 13.47 3.25
N PHE A 147 10.07 13.82 2.28
CA PHE A 147 8.92 14.72 2.50
C PHE A 147 7.64 14.02 3.02
N GLY A 148 7.68 12.73 3.28
CA GLY A 148 6.62 12.04 4.01
C GLY A 148 5.29 11.85 3.26
N SER A 149 5.22 11.90 1.93
CA SER A 149 3.97 11.62 1.20
C SER A 149 3.45 10.20 1.48
N CYS A 150 4.34 9.22 1.73
CA CYS A 150 3.98 7.87 2.17
C CYS A 150 3.46 7.84 3.61
N VAL A 151 3.94 8.71 4.49
CA VAL A 151 3.47 8.88 5.88
C VAL A 151 2.03 9.38 5.87
N LYS A 152 1.76 10.46 5.12
CA LYS A 152 0.41 11.04 4.95
C LYS A 152 -0.58 10.03 4.36
N ALA A 153 -0.11 9.11 3.51
CA ALA A 153 -0.94 8.08 2.89
C ALA A 153 -1.21 6.87 3.79
N CYS A 154 -0.47 6.70 4.89
CA CYS A 154 -0.60 5.54 5.77
C CYS A 154 -1.75 5.73 6.76
N PRO A 155 -2.86 4.97 6.67
CA PRO A 155 -3.98 5.11 7.59
C PRO A 155 -3.71 4.47 8.96
N PHE A 156 -2.59 3.76 9.13
CA PHE A 156 -2.26 3.02 10.34
C PHE A 156 -1.13 3.65 11.15
N GLY A 157 -0.59 4.80 10.72
CA GLY A 157 0.54 5.45 11.38
C GLY A 157 1.81 4.59 11.43
N ALA A 158 1.97 3.65 10.49
CA ALA A 158 3.06 2.68 10.48
C ALA A 158 4.33 3.17 9.76
N ILE A 159 4.38 4.42 9.34
CA ILE A 159 5.51 4.99 8.60
C ILE A 159 5.83 6.36 9.15
N ASP A 160 7.12 6.59 9.41
CA ASP A 160 7.68 7.89 9.79
C ASP A 160 8.87 8.26 8.91
N VAL A 161 9.25 9.54 8.92
CA VAL A 161 10.48 10.02 8.30
C VAL A 161 11.54 10.24 9.38
N VAL A 162 12.61 9.47 9.32
CA VAL A 162 13.73 9.56 10.24
C VAL A 162 15.00 9.93 9.45
N ASN A 163 15.67 11.02 9.83
CA ASN A 163 16.87 11.52 9.16
C ASN A 163 16.73 11.62 7.62
N GLY A 164 15.54 12.07 7.14
CA GLY A 164 15.27 12.27 5.73
C GLY A 164 15.02 11.00 4.90
N VAL A 165 14.74 9.86 5.56
CA VAL A 165 14.33 8.60 4.93
C VAL A 165 13.09 8.05 5.61
N ALA A 166 12.15 7.54 4.82
CA ALA A 166 10.97 6.88 5.38
C ALA A 166 11.36 5.54 6.03
N VAL A 167 10.82 5.29 7.22
CA VAL A 167 11.01 4.06 8.00
C VAL A 167 9.67 3.47 8.34
N VAL A 168 9.53 2.15 8.24
CA VAL A 168 8.29 1.43 8.49
C VAL A 168 8.37 0.69 9.82
N ASP A 169 7.37 0.87 10.68
CA ASP A 169 7.12 0.01 11.83
C ASP A 169 6.45 -1.28 11.35
N LYS A 170 7.15 -2.39 11.46
CA LYS A 170 6.68 -3.73 11.04
C LYS A 170 5.42 -4.18 11.79
N GLU A 171 5.31 -3.83 13.08
CA GLU A 171 4.19 -4.28 13.93
C GLU A 171 2.91 -3.53 13.58
N ALA A 172 3.00 -2.23 13.38
CA ALA A 172 1.88 -1.39 12.99
C ALA A 172 1.46 -1.60 11.53
N CYS A 173 2.38 -2.06 10.66
CA CYS A 173 2.13 -2.21 9.22
C CYS A 173 1.10 -3.32 8.92
N LYS A 174 0.10 -2.99 8.11
CA LYS A 174 -0.97 -3.90 7.64
C LYS A 174 -0.85 -4.27 6.15
N ALA A 175 0.29 -4.03 5.52
CA ALA A 175 0.57 -4.37 4.12
C ALA A 175 -0.49 -3.86 3.10
N CYS A 176 -1.18 -2.77 3.39
CA CYS A 176 -2.28 -2.27 2.54
C CYS A 176 -1.82 -1.66 1.20
N GLY A 177 -0.52 -1.51 0.95
CA GLY A 177 0.05 -1.05 -0.30
C GLY A 177 -0.08 0.45 -0.61
N LYS A 178 -0.79 1.25 0.20
CA LYS A 178 -0.99 2.70 -0.07
C LYS A 178 0.32 3.49 -0.16
N CYS A 179 1.28 3.18 0.69
CA CYS A 179 2.62 3.79 0.66
C CYS A 179 3.42 3.39 -0.58
N VAL A 180 3.23 2.16 -1.07
CA VAL A 180 3.86 1.66 -2.31
C VAL A 180 3.36 2.47 -3.50
N ALA A 181 2.04 2.61 -3.64
CA ALA A 181 1.40 3.39 -4.70
C ALA A 181 1.73 4.89 -4.63
N LYS A 182 1.91 5.42 -3.40
CA LYS A 182 2.16 6.86 -3.18
C LYS A 182 3.61 7.29 -3.40
N CYS A 183 4.57 6.35 -3.44
CA CYS A 183 5.98 6.67 -3.58
C CYS A 183 6.37 6.95 -5.05
N PRO A 184 6.66 8.20 -5.46
CA PRO A 184 6.99 8.52 -6.85
C PRO A 184 8.36 7.95 -7.30
N LYS A 185 9.20 7.54 -6.35
CA LYS A 185 10.50 6.90 -6.61
C LYS A 185 10.42 5.36 -6.56
N HIS A 186 9.23 4.78 -6.30
CA HIS A 186 9.01 3.32 -6.21
C HIS A 186 9.97 2.60 -5.25
N LEU A 187 10.26 3.24 -4.12
CA LEU A 187 11.21 2.75 -3.11
C LEU A 187 10.60 1.76 -2.13
N ILE A 188 9.28 1.65 -2.09
CA ILE A 188 8.58 0.85 -1.10
C ILE A 188 8.04 -0.39 -1.78
N GLU A 189 8.33 -1.55 -1.19
CA GLU A 189 7.81 -2.84 -1.64
C GLU A 189 7.21 -3.61 -0.46
N LEU A 190 6.34 -4.58 -0.75
CA LEU A 190 5.85 -5.51 0.24
C LEU A 190 6.78 -6.73 0.29
N VAL A 191 7.20 -7.09 1.49
CA VAL A 191 8.13 -8.19 1.75
C VAL A 191 7.54 -9.12 2.80
N PRO A 192 7.92 -10.41 2.84
CA PRO A 192 7.51 -11.30 3.92
C PRO A 192 7.90 -10.75 5.29
N TYR A 193 7.01 -10.84 6.27
CA TYR A 193 7.24 -10.34 7.63
C TYR A 193 8.46 -10.99 8.30
N GLU A 194 8.68 -12.28 8.06
CA GLU A 194 9.80 -13.05 8.61
C GLU A 194 11.15 -12.70 7.96
N GLN A 195 11.12 -11.90 6.89
CA GLN A 195 12.37 -11.50 6.23
C GLN A 195 13.19 -10.57 7.13
N THR A 196 14.48 -10.88 7.25
CA THR A 196 15.43 -10.10 8.04
C THR A 196 16.58 -9.54 7.20
N THR A 197 16.77 -10.05 5.98
CA THR A 197 17.84 -9.61 5.07
C THR A 197 17.29 -8.80 3.91
N PHE A 198 17.70 -7.53 3.78
CA PHE A 198 17.18 -6.58 2.81
C PHE A 198 18.29 -5.80 2.11
N VAL A 199 18.06 -5.39 0.86
CA VAL A 199 18.91 -4.43 0.16
C VAL A 199 18.34 -3.03 0.30
N GLN A 200 19.07 -2.13 0.95
CA GLN A 200 18.64 -0.76 1.24
C GLN A 200 19.12 0.24 0.18
N CYS A 201 18.97 -0.10 -1.09
CA CYS A 201 19.31 0.78 -2.21
C CYS A 201 18.47 0.42 -3.44
N SER A 202 18.12 1.44 -4.22
CA SER A 202 17.41 1.32 -5.51
C SER A 202 18.12 2.11 -6.62
N SER A 203 19.40 2.47 -6.43
CA SER A 203 20.14 3.26 -7.42
C SER A 203 20.57 2.40 -8.60
N HIS A 204 20.21 2.82 -9.80
CA HIS A 204 20.68 2.24 -11.06
C HIS A 204 21.86 3.03 -11.68
N ALA A 205 22.45 3.94 -10.92
CA ALA A 205 23.62 4.70 -11.38
C ALA A 205 24.89 3.83 -11.34
N LYS A 206 25.87 4.17 -12.17
CA LYS A 206 27.18 3.48 -12.17
C LYS A 206 27.96 3.80 -10.88
N GLY A 207 28.78 2.86 -10.41
CA GLY A 207 29.44 2.90 -9.11
C GLY A 207 30.13 4.21 -8.74
N LYS A 208 30.81 4.91 -9.68
CA LYS A 208 31.43 6.22 -9.44
C LYS A 208 30.39 7.31 -9.13
N ALA A 209 29.28 7.34 -9.86
CA ALA A 209 28.20 8.30 -9.62
C ALA A 209 27.52 8.03 -8.27
N VAL A 210 27.32 6.74 -7.91
CA VAL A 210 26.77 6.37 -6.62
C VAL A 210 27.67 6.81 -5.47
N THR A 211 28.98 6.54 -5.56
CA THR A 211 29.92 6.89 -4.47
C THR A 211 30.08 8.40 -4.28
N SER A 212 29.88 9.19 -5.33
CA SER A 212 29.87 10.65 -5.21
C SER A 212 28.61 11.21 -4.57
N ALA A 213 27.46 10.54 -4.75
CA ALA A 213 26.14 11.00 -4.30
C ALA A 213 25.73 10.44 -2.93
N CYS A 214 26.17 9.22 -2.57
CA CYS A 214 25.73 8.52 -1.37
C CYS A 214 26.83 7.62 -0.81
N GLU A 215 27.07 7.70 0.48
CA GLU A 215 28.09 6.89 1.16
C GLU A 215 27.72 5.41 1.28
N VAL A 216 26.43 5.09 1.28
CA VAL A 216 25.89 3.73 1.47
C VAL A 216 25.18 3.18 0.22
N GLY A 217 25.42 3.74 -0.97
CA GLY A 217 24.77 3.29 -2.19
C GLY A 217 25.36 1.99 -2.77
N CYS A 218 24.55 1.18 -3.45
CA CYS A 218 25.00 -0.01 -4.16
C CYS A 218 25.87 0.37 -5.36
N ILE A 219 27.05 -0.23 -5.48
CA ILE A 219 27.99 0.02 -6.60
C ILE A 219 27.94 -1.07 -7.67
N GLY A 220 27.01 -2.02 -7.57
CA GLY A 220 26.85 -3.10 -8.55
C GLY A 220 28.02 -4.08 -8.62
N CYS A 221 28.78 -4.28 -7.54
CA CYS A 221 30.02 -5.06 -7.56
C CYS A 221 29.83 -6.59 -7.64
N LYS A 222 28.60 -7.10 -7.56
CA LYS A 222 28.22 -8.51 -7.65
C LYS A 222 28.84 -9.45 -6.59
N LYS A 223 29.45 -8.92 -5.52
CA LYS A 223 29.99 -9.78 -4.45
C LYS A 223 28.89 -10.55 -3.73
N CYS A 224 27.78 -9.89 -3.43
CA CYS A 224 26.61 -10.50 -2.77
C CYS A 224 25.97 -11.60 -3.62
N GLU A 225 25.89 -11.41 -4.95
CA GLU A 225 25.38 -12.39 -5.91
C GLU A 225 26.24 -13.67 -5.90
N LYS A 226 27.58 -13.52 -5.91
CA LYS A 226 28.52 -14.64 -5.86
C LYS A 226 28.55 -15.36 -4.51
N ALA A 227 28.27 -14.66 -3.41
CA ALA A 227 28.30 -15.21 -2.06
C ALA A 227 26.98 -15.90 -1.65
N CYS A 228 25.91 -15.72 -2.42
CA CYS A 228 24.61 -16.28 -2.05
C CYS A 228 24.55 -17.78 -2.41
N PRO A 229 24.41 -18.70 -1.41
CA PRO A 229 24.38 -20.12 -1.68
C PRO A 229 23.13 -20.57 -2.44
N ASN A 230 22.03 -19.83 -2.28
CA ASN A 230 20.71 -20.17 -2.86
C ASN A 230 20.41 -19.40 -4.16
N GLY A 231 21.34 -18.57 -4.66
CA GLY A 231 21.08 -17.73 -5.82
C GLY A 231 19.90 -16.75 -5.66
N ALA A 232 19.58 -16.41 -4.41
CA ALA A 232 18.45 -15.55 -4.08
C ALA A 232 18.71 -14.05 -4.34
N ILE A 233 19.96 -13.64 -4.55
CA ILE A 233 20.33 -12.25 -4.80
C ILE A 233 20.93 -12.11 -6.18
N THR A 234 20.43 -11.18 -6.96
CA THR A 234 20.91 -10.82 -8.30
C THR A 234 21.30 -9.36 -8.34
N VAL A 235 22.19 -9.01 -9.27
CA VAL A 235 22.60 -7.62 -9.50
C VAL A 235 22.28 -7.24 -10.93
N ASP A 236 21.16 -6.52 -11.09
CA ASP A 236 20.69 -6.02 -12.37
C ASP A 236 20.71 -4.50 -12.38
N ASN A 237 21.01 -3.89 -13.52
CA ASN A 237 21.08 -2.43 -13.68
C ASN A 237 21.86 -1.74 -12.54
N PHE A 238 23.02 -2.30 -12.18
CA PHE A 238 23.92 -1.81 -11.12
C PHE A 238 23.36 -1.85 -9.69
N CYS A 239 22.19 -2.43 -9.45
CA CYS A 239 21.59 -2.56 -8.12
C CYS A 239 21.37 -4.04 -7.76
N ALA A 240 21.64 -4.39 -6.50
CA ALA A 240 21.32 -5.71 -5.98
C ALA A 240 19.81 -5.79 -5.65
N HIS A 241 19.22 -6.94 -5.93
CA HIS A 241 17.84 -7.27 -5.58
C HIS A 241 17.78 -8.69 -4.99
N ILE A 242 16.92 -8.90 -3.98
CA ILE A 242 16.70 -10.20 -3.35
C ILE A 242 15.37 -10.77 -3.79
N ASP A 243 15.39 -12.00 -4.28
CA ASP A 243 14.21 -12.83 -4.46
C ASP A 243 13.85 -13.48 -3.12
N TYR A 244 12.84 -12.93 -2.46
CA TYR A 244 12.44 -13.37 -1.13
C TYR A 244 11.85 -14.78 -1.11
N SER A 245 11.45 -15.33 -2.26
CA SER A 245 10.98 -16.72 -2.36
C SER A 245 12.11 -17.75 -2.22
N LYS A 246 13.36 -17.34 -2.52
CA LYS A 246 14.56 -18.18 -2.44
C LYS A 246 15.45 -17.84 -1.26
N CYS A 247 15.24 -16.68 -0.63
CA CYS A 247 16.09 -16.19 0.45
C CYS A 247 15.83 -16.96 1.76
N THR A 248 16.88 -17.54 2.32
CA THR A 248 16.86 -18.26 3.61
C THR A 248 17.32 -17.41 4.79
N ASN A 249 17.51 -16.11 4.62
CA ASN A 249 18.01 -15.20 5.67
C ASN A 249 19.37 -15.57 6.26
N CYS A 250 20.24 -16.26 5.52
CA CYS A 250 21.54 -16.74 6.01
C CYS A 250 22.57 -15.63 6.26
N GLY A 251 22.36 -14.41 5.76
CA GLY A 251 23.23 -13.25 6.00
C GLY A 251 24.55 -13.22 5.20
N ALA A 252 24.92 -14.24 4.44
CA ALA A 252 26.19 -14.31 3.70
C ALA A 252 26.41 -13.10 2.76
N CYS A 253 25.37 -12.58 2.15
CA CYS A 253 25.43 -11.41 1.28
C CYS A 253 25.71 -10.10 2.07
N LYS A 254 25.30 -10.02 3.33
CA LYS A 254 25.54 -8.89 4.22
C LYS A 254 27.02 -8.77 4.57
N GLU A 255 27.69 -9.87 4.90
CA GLU A 255 29.09 -9.91 5.31
C GLU A 255 30.04 -9.46 4.21
N VAL A 256 29.75 -9.80 2.94
CA VAL A 256 30.61 -9.47 1.80
C VAL A 256 30.32 -8.11 1.18
N CYS A 257 29.31 -7.38 1.64
CA CYS A 257 28.92 -6.11 1.06
C CYS A 257 29.86 -4.97 1.48
N PRO A 258 30.70 -4.41 0.57
CA PRO A 258 31.66 -3.37 0.93
C PRO A 258 31.01 -2.01 1.23
N ARG A 259 29.73 -1.88 0.97
CA ARG A 259 28.95 -0.65 1.21
C ARG A 259 27.97 -0.78 2.37
N HIS A 260 27.89 -1.94 2.99
CA HIS A 260 27.03 -2.25 4.13
C HIS A 260 25.55 -1.88 3.90
N ILE A 261 25.07 -2.03 2.65
CA ILE A 261 23.70 -1.72 2.26
C ILE A 261 22.74 -2.91 2.37
N ILE A 262 23.24 -4.06 2.75
CA ILE A 262 22.44 -5.24 3.03
C ILE A 262 22.38 -5.40 4.55
N GLN A 263 21.19 -5.43 5.08
CA GLN A 263 20.95 -5.55 6.52
C GLN A 263 20.12 -6.78 6.81
#